data_f9d9f7547eb42757f2017cb41d8d4cc0
#
_entry.id   f9d9f7547eb42757f2017cb41d8d4cc0
#
_cell.length_a   1.000
_cell.length_b   1.000
_cell.length_c   1.000
_cell.angle_alpha   90.00
_cell.angle_beta   90.00
_cell.angle_gamma   90.00
#
_symmetry.space_group_name_H-M   'P 1'
#
loop_
_entity.id
_entity.type
_entity.pdbx_description
1 polymer ?
#
loop_
_entity_poly.entity_id
_entity_poly.type
_entity_poly.pdbx_seq_one_letter_code
_entity_poly.pdbx_strand_id
1 'polypeptide(L)'
;MSDTAQNTEGLITFDDTLDITMAATYFEKLTEMLDQHKSIVLDGDGIERIDGAGLQLLLGFFKAAESLHVTIKWQACSDILKKSAKLSGMTGSLAID
;
A
#
# COMPACT_ATOMS: atom_id res chain seq x y z
N MET A 1 19.64 11.12 19.42
CA MET A 1 19.17 10.76 19.14
C MET A 1 18.54 10.48 18.56
N SER A 2 18.58 10.79 18.28
CA SER A 2 17.81 10.66 17.85
C SER A 2 17.38 9.96 17.26
N ASP A 3 17.40 9.75 17.17
CA ASP A 3 16.88 9.15 16.67
C ASP A 3 16.02 8.71 16.30
N THR A 4 16.25 8.77 16.20
CA THR A 4 15.02 8.35 16.35
C THR A 4 14.03 8.68 15.37
N ALA A 5 13.59 9.62 15.29
CA ALA A 5 12.59 10.11 14.46
C ALA A 5 12.77 9.77 13.04
N GLN A 6 13.92 9.61 12.68
CA GLN A 6 14.25 9.47 11.32
C GLN A 6 13.69 8.24 10.65
N ASN A 7 13.33 7.25 11.42
CA ASN A 7 12.86 6.03 10.80
C ASN A 7 11.38 5.84 10.97
N THR A 8 10.68 6.89 11.26
CA THR A 8 9.25 6.76 11.53
C THR A 8 8.42 6.64 10.27
N GLU A 9 8.92 7.09 9.13
CA GLU A 9 8.14 7.03 7.91
C GLU A 9 8.86 6.26 6.81
N GLY A 10 8.14 5.29 6.23
CA GLY A 10 8.64 4.54 5.10
C GLY A 10 7.93 4.98 3.83
N LEU A 11 8.52 4.67 2.69
CA LEU A 11 7.95 4.98 1.40
C LEU A 11 8.03 3.77 0.49
N ILE A 12 6.91 3.42 -0.13
CA ILE A 12 6.86 2.39 -1.15
C ILE A 12 6.30 3.00 -2.42
N THR A 13 7.06 2.88 -3.50
CA THR A 13 6.59 3.30 -4.82
C THR A 13 6.28 2.04 -5.60
N PHE A 14 5.04 1.94 -6.10
CA PHE A 14 4.64 0.78 -6.89
C PHE A 14 5.03 0.96 -8.35
N ASP A 15 5.40 -0.14 -8.98
CA ASP A 15 5.67 -0.16 -10.40
C ASP A 15 4.36 -0.10 -11.17
N ASP A 16 4.42 -0.23 -12.49
CA ASP A 16 3.23 -0.08 -13.31
C ASP A 16 2.25 -1.26 -13.22
N THR A 17 2.68 -2.39 -12.71
CA THR A 17 1.83 -3.57 -12.63
C THR A 17 1.77 -4.11 -11.20
N LEU A 18 0.56 -4.24 -10.68
CA LEU A 18 0.34 -4.86 -9.38
C LEU A 18 -0.66 -5.99 -9.58
N ASP A 19 -0.16 -7.13 -10.04
CA ASP A 19 -0.98 -8.29 -10.32
C ASP A 19 -0.44 -9.51 -9.57
N ILE A 20 -1.02 -10.66 -9.87
CA ILE A 20 -0.65 -11.88 -9.15
C ILE A 20 0.83 -12.23 -9.31
N THR A 21 1.46 -11.84 -10.42
CA THR A 21 2.86 -12.14 -10.63
C THR A 21 3.78 -11.32 -9.74
N MET A 22 3.31 -10.14 -9.31
CA MET A 22 4.08 -9.25 -8.45
C MET A 22 3.66 -9.32 -6.98
N ALA A 23 2.54 -9.98 -6.71
CA ALA A 23 1.96 -9.95 -5.37
C ALA A 23 2.91 -10.48 -4.29
N ALA A 24 3.61 -11.57 -4.58
CA ALA A 24 4.51 -12.15 -3.58
C ALA A 24 5.66 -11.21 -3.25
N THR A 25 6.22 -10.57 -4.27
CA THR A 25 7.33 -9.63 -4.08
C THR A 25 6.90 -8.45 -3.22
N TYR A 26 5.74 -7.87 -3.53
CA TYR A 26 5.24 -6.75 -2.75
C TYR A 26 4.78 -7.18 -1.36
N PHE A 27 4.26 -8.40 -1.24
CA PHE A 27 3.85 -8.90 0.07
C PHE A 27 5.04 -8.89 1.04
N GLU A 28 6.19 -9.40 0.58
CA GLU A 28 7.38 -9.41 1.42
C GLU A 28 7.83 -8.01 1.77
N LYS A 29 7.85 -7.13 0.77
CA LYS A 29 8.29 -5.76 0.97
C LYS A 29 7.39 -5.01 1.94
N LEU A 30 6.07 -5.14 1.76
CA LEU A 30 5.11 -4.45 2.61
C LEU A 30 5.14 -4.99 4.03
N THR A 31 5.28 -6.31 4.19
CA THR A 31 5.36 -6.91 5.51
C THR A 31 6.59 -6.39 6.26
N GLU A 32 7.70 -6.28 5.56
CA GLU A 32 8.93 -5.76 6.14
C GLU A 32 8.75 -4.30 6.57
N MET A 33 8.06 -3.51 5.74
CA MET A 33 7.81 -2.12 6.06
C MET A 33 6.95 -1.98 7.33
N LEU A 34 5.97 -2.85 7.50
CA LEU A 34 5.13 -2.82 8.70
C LEU A 34 5.94 -3.08 9.97
N ASP A 35 6.98 -3.88 9.83
CA ASP A 35 7.84 -4.22 10.96
C ASP A 35 8.79 -3.09 11.32
N GLN A 36 9.14 -2.26 10.35
CA GLN A 36 10.18 -1.25 10.51
C GLN A 36 9.68 0.17 10.73
N HIS A 37 8.44 0.46 10.39
CA HIS A 37 7.94 1.83 10.39
C HIS A 37 6.61 1.97 11.11
N LYS A 38 6.41 3.14 11.72
CA LYS A 38 5.14 3.49 12.36
C LYS A 38 4.22 4.22 11.41
N SER A 39 4.76 4.72 10.32
CA SER A 39 4.02 5.47 9.33
C SER A 39 4.61 5.13 7.97
N ILE A 40 3.74 4.87 7.00
CA ILE A 40 4.17 4.46 5.66
C ILE A 40 3.39 5.26 4.63
N VAL A 41 4.12 5.75 3.63
CA VAL A 41 3.53 6.46 2.50
C VAL A 41 3.60 5.54 1.29
N LEU A 42 2.49 5.44 0.59
CA LEU A 42 2.40 4.63 -0.62
C LEU A 42 2.27 5.55 -1.83
N ASP A 43 3.07 5.29 -2.86
CA ASP A 43 2.96 6.03 -4.10
C ASP A 43 2.47 5.07 -5.17
N GLY A 44 1.18 5.19 -5.50
CA GLY A 44 0.53 4.36 -6.50
C GLY A 44 0.23 5.09 -7.80
N ASP A 45 0.85 6.24 -8.02
CA ASP A 45 0.58 7.02 -9.21
C ASP A 45 0.98 6.31 -10.50
N GLY A 46 2.00 5.48 -10.44
CA GLY A 46 2.49 4.76 -11.61
C GLY A 46 1.74 3.48 -11.95
N ILE A 47 0.81 3.05 -11.12
CA ILE A 47 0.10 1.78 -11.37
C ILE A 47 -0.80 1.91 -12.58
N GLU A 48 -0.54 1.09 -13.60
CA GLU A 48 -1.33 1.06 -14.83
C GLU A 48 -2.14 -0.22 -14.96
N ARG A 49 -1.78 -1.25 -14.20
CA ARG A 49 -2.48 -2.52 -14.19
C ARG A 49 -2.59 -3.04 -12.78
N ILE A 50 -3.80 -3.45 -12.40
CA ILE A 50 -4.02 -4.05 -11.10
C ILE A 50 -5.15 -5.06 -11.25
N ASP A 51 -4.99 -6.24 -10.67
CA ASP A 51 -6.03 -7.26 -10.71
C ASP A 51 -6.54 -7.55 -9.30
N GLY A 52 -7.42 -8.55 -9.17
CA GLY A 52 -7.96 -8.92 -7.88
C GLY A 52 -6.91 -9.28 -6.85
N ALA A 53 -5.83 -9.95 -7.30
CA ALA A 53 -4.77 -10.33 -6.38
C ALA A 53 -4.05 -9.09 -5.84
N GLY A 54 -3.84 -8.08 -6.69
CA GLY A 54 -3.23 -6.83 -6.26
C GLY A 54 -4.11 -6.09 -5.26
N LEU A 55 -5.40 -6.04 -5.53
CA LEU A 55 -6.34 -5.39 -4.61
C LEU A 55 -6.38 -6.12 -3.27
N GLN A 56 -6.38 -7.45 -3.29
CA GLN A 56 -6.39 -8.22 -2.05
C GLN A 56 -5.11 -8.04 -1.26
N LEU A 57 -3.99 -7.92 -1.95
CA LEU A 57 -2.71 -7.64 -1.30
C LEU A 57 -2.78 -6.32 -0.54
N LEU A 58 -3.28 -5.28 -1.20
CA LEU A 58 -3.41 -3.97 -0.56
C LEU A 58 -4.38 -4.03 0.62
N LEU A 59 -5.49 -4.72 0.46
CA LEU A 59 -6.47 -4.85 1.53
C LEU A 59 -5.85 -5.52 2.75
N GLY A 60 -5.12 -6.63 2.53
CA GLY A 60 -4.46 -7.31 3.63
C GLY A 60 -3.42 -6.44 4.32
N PHE A 61 -2.70 -5.65 3.53
CA PHE A 61 -1.70 -4.74 4.07
C PHE A 61 -2.35 -3.68 4.97
N PHE A 62 -3.45 -3.08 4.51
CA PHE A 62 -4.15 -2.07 5.31
C PHE A 62 -4.73 -2.67 6.59
N LYS A 63 -5.25 -3.89 6.52
CA LYS A 63 -5.77 -4.55 7.72
C LYS A 63 -4.66 -4.86 8.72
N ALA A 64 -3.53 -5.32 8.23
CA ALA A 64 -2.40 -5.62 9.10
C ALA A 64 -1.87 -4.35 9.75
N ALA A 65 -1.80 -3.26 8.97
CA ALA A 65 -1.33 -1.98 9.48
C ALA A 65 -2.24 -1.49 10.62
N GLU A 66 -3.55 -1.63 10.43
CA GLU A 66 -4.51 -1.22 11.45
C GLU A 66 -4.28 -2.01 12.74
N SER A 67 -4.10 -3.30 12.61
CA SER A 67 -3.86 -4.18 13.74
C SER A 67 -2.58 -3.83 14.50
N LEU A 68 -1.57 -3.36 13.77
CA LEU A 68 -0.28 -3.01 14.35
C LEU A 68 -0.16 -1.53 14.71
N HIS A 69 -1.23 -0.76 14.50
CA HIS A 69 -1.26 0.69 14.75
C HIS A 69 -0.24 1.44 13.91
N VAL A 70 -0.06 0.98 12.66
CA VAL A 70 0.79 1.67 11.69
C VAL A 70 -0.10 2.52 10.81
N THR A 71 0.28 3.77 10.60
CA THR A 71 -0.48 4.71 9.78
C THR A 71 -0.05 4.59 8.32
N ILE A 72 -1.03 4.44 7.42
CA ILE A 72 -0.77 4.34 6.00
C ILE A 72 -1.40 5.53 5.30
N LYS A 73 -0.67 6.16 4.41
CA LYS A 73 -1.18 7.25 3.57
C LYS A 73 -0.77 7.04 2.14
N TRP A 74 -1.63 7.45 1.22
CA TRP A 74 -1.28 7.49 -0.20
C TRP A 74 -0.71 8.86 -0.52
N GLN A 75 0.43 8.88 -1.20
CA GLN A 75 0.97 10.11 -1.75
C GLN A 75 0.23 10.46 -3.03
N ALA A 76 -0.03 9.45 -3.85
CA ALA A 76 -0.77 9.60 -5.09
C ALA A 76 -1.33 8.25 -5.51
N CYS A 77 -2.44 8.27 -6.24
CA CYS A 77 -3.07 7.07 -6.78
C CYS A 77 -3.37 7.30 -8.24
N SER A 78 -3.05 6.32 -9.07
CA SER A 78 -3.37 6.39 -10.50
C SER A 78 -4.88 6.28 -10.69
N ASP A 79 -5.36 6.72 -11.85
CA ASP A 79 -6.77 6.60 -12.18
C ASP A 79 -7.22 5.15 -12.21
N ILE A 80 -6.37 4.26 -12.71
CA ILE A 80 -6.68 2.83 -12.75
C ILE A 80 -6.84 2.27 -11.35
N LEU A 81 -5.96 2.65 -10.43
CA LEU A 81 -6.06 2.18 -9.05
C LEU A 81 -7.35 2.67 -8.41
N LYS A 82 -7.67 3.97 -8.59
CA LYS A 82 -8.90 4.52 -8.03
C LYS A 82 -10.12 3.84 -8.59
N LYS A 83 -10.15 3.63 -9.90
CA LYS A 83 -11.27 2.99 -10.57
C LYS A 83 -11.46 1.55 -10.11
N SER A 84 -10.35 0.82 -10.02
CA SER A 84 -10.40 -0.59 -9.59
C SER A 84 -10.89 -0.71 -8.17
N ALA A 85 -10.44 0.17 -7.29
CA ALA A 85 -10.88 0.17 -5.90
C ALA A 85 -12.38 0.47 -5.81
N LYS A 86 -12.83 1.45 -6.61
CA LYS A 86 -14.24 1.82 -6.61
C LYS A 86 -15.12 0.69 -7.11
N LEU A 87 -14.73 0.04 -8.21
CA LEU A 87 -15.50 -1.06 -8.78
C LEU A 87 -15.56 -2.26 -7.85
N SER A 88 -14.56 -2.43 -7.01
CA SER A 88 -14.49 -3.54 -6.07
C SER A 88 -15.06 -3.19 -4.69
N GLY A 89 -15.54 -1.97 -4.51
CA GLY A 89 -16.10 -1.54 -3.25
C GLY A 89 -15.04 -1.37 -2.16
N MET A 90 -13.81 -1.10 -2.53
CA MET A 90 -12.70 -1.05 -1.57
C MET A 90 -12.15 0.35 -1.30
N THR A 91 -12.81 1.40 -1.81
CA THR A 91 -12.26 2.75 -1.64
C THR A 91 -12.07 3.12 -0.17
N GLY A 92 -13.06 2.80 0.66
CA GLY A 92 -12.94 3.08 2.09
C GLY A 92 -11.88 2.23 2.77
N SER A 93 -11.88 0.93 2.46
CA SER A 93 -10.94 0.00 3.09
C SER A 93 -9.49 0.31 2.73
N LEU A 94 -9.27 0.86 1.54
CA LEU A 94 -7.92 1.20 1.08
C LEU A 94 -7.60 2.69 1.27
N ALA A 95 -8.50 3.44 1.90
CA ALA A 95 -8.31 4.87 2.15
C ALA A 95 -8.03 5.64 0.85
N ILE A 96 -8.70 5.25 -0.22
CA ILE A 96 -8.60 5.91 -1.52
C ILE A 96 -9.87 6.73 -1.73
N ASP A 97 -9.71 7.98 -2.05
CA ASP A 97 -10.86 8.85 -2.29
C ASP A 97 -11.45 8.70 -3.67
#